data_44dae7c6fe9cdb304d0840d4d645ddc5
#
_entry.id   44dae7c6fe9cdb304d0840d4d645ddc5
#
_cell.length_a   1.000
_cell.length_b   1.000
_cell.length_c   1.000
_cell.angle_alpha   90.00
_cell.angle_beta   90.00
_cell.angle_gamma   90.00
#
_symmetry.space_group_name_H-M   'P 1'
#
loop_
_entity.id
_entity.type
_entity.pdbx_description
1 polymer ?
#
loop_
_entity_poly.entity_id
_entity_poly.type
_entity_poly.pdbx_seq_one_letter_code
_entity_poly.pdbx_strand_id
1 'polypeptide(L)'
;AESLVLKSLACIPTGQYQFEDYLDDDGYGHTDIPIRVKISVRKEGIEVDFSGTAKQVEGNLNCPMPVTAAAVFYVFRCLMPAHTPACHGALKGVTISAPGSSLVNARAPAAVAAGNVETSSRIVDAVCGALAKALPNRFAAASQGTMNNLAMGRRGPQGWDYYETLAGGMGAAHDCNGRSARHSHMTNTLNTPVEVLELNYPLRIERYAIRQGSGGKGQFRGGDGVIRRYRFLEG
;
A
#
# COMPACT_ATOMS: atom_id res chain seq x y z
N ALA A 1 -23.09 0.18 -12.96
CA ALA A 1 -21.99 -0.01 -12.02
C ALA A 1 -22.46 -0.72 -10.74
N GLU A 2 -23.42 -0.14 -10.01
CA GLU A 2 -23.92 -0.67 -8.72
C GLU A 2 -24.34 -2.14 -8.77
N SER A 3 -25.17 -2.55 -9.71
CA SER A 3 -25.61 -3.94 -9.86
C SER A 3 -24.45 -4.92 -10.12
N LEU A 4 -23.45 -4.49 -10.87
CA LEU A 4 -22.26 -5.30 -11.16
C LEU A 4 -21.40 -5.47 -9.89
N VAL A 5 -21.26 -4.42 -9.12
CA VAL A 5 -20.50 -4.41 -7.86
C VAL A 5 -21.14 -5.30 -6.81
N LEU A 6 -22.46 -5.17 -6.60
CA LEU A 6 -23.20 -6.00 -5.65
C LEU A 6 -23.07 -7.49 -5.99
N LYS A 7 -23.14 -7.84 -7.29
CA LYS A 7 -22.89 -9.23 -7.74
C LYS A 7 -21.46 -9.69 -7.48
N SER A 8 -20.47 -8.81 -7.69
CA SER A 8 -19.06 -9.16 -7.48
C SER A 8 -18.73 -9.33 -6.00
N LEU A 9 -19.32 -8.51 -5.14
CA LEU A 9 -19.10 -8.56 -3.69
C LEU A 9 -19.93 -9.66 -3.01
N ALA A 10 -20.97 -10.18 -3.65
CA ALA A 10 -21.78 -11.29 -3.15
C ALA A 10 -21.00 -12.61 -2.99
N CYS A 11 -19.80 -12.70 -3.59
CA CYS A 11 -18.90 -13.84 -3.37
C CYS A 11 -18.25 -13.86 -1.98
N ILE A 12 -18.30 -12.75 -1.24
CA ILE A 12 -17.73 -12.67 0.11
C ILE A 12 -18.77 -13.24 1.09
N PRO A 13 -18.47 -14.32 1.82
CA PRO A 13 -19.42 -14.92 2.77
C PRO A 13 -19.85 -13.91 3.85
N THR A 14 -21.11 -13.98 4.24
CA THR A 14 -21.63 -13.19 5.37
C THR A 14 -20.87 -13.55 6.64
N GLY A 15 -20.44 -12.56 7.41
CA GLY A 15 -19.65 -12.79 8.62
C GLY A 15 -18.89 -11.56 9.06
N GLN A 16 -18.03 -11.74 10.07
CA GLN A 16 -17.13 -10.72 10.57
C GLN A 16 -15.69 -11.22 10.46
N TYR A 17 -14.83 -10.40 9.88
CA TYR A 17 -13.45 -10.71 9.60
C TYR A 17 -12.57 -9.60 10.17
N GLN A 18 -11.61 -9.93 11.00
CA GLN A 18 -10.75 -8.97 11.67
C GLN A 18 -9.29 -9.26 11.36
N PHE A 19 -8.50 -8.20 11.25
CA PHE A 19 -7.06 -8.29 11.10
C PHE A 19 -6.39 -7.11 11.78
N GLU A 20 -5.16 -7.30 12.19
CA GLU A 20 -4.31 -6.27 12.78
C GLU A 20 -2.94 -6.34 12.11
N ASP A 21 -2.41 -5.18 11.77
CA ASP A 21 -1.05 -5.00 11.26
C ASP A 21 -0.42 -3.78 11.91
N TYR A 22 0.88 -3.59 11.74
CA TYR A 22 1.63 -2.57 12.45
C TYR A 22 2.49 -1.75 11.50
N LEU A 23 2.64 -0.45 11.77
CA LEU A 23 3.75 0.34 11.28
C LEU A 23 4.89 0.20 12.30
N ASP A 24 6.13 0.07 11.80
CA ASP A 24 7.28 -0.26 12.63
C ASP A 24 7.59 0.86 13.64
N ASP A 25 7.70 2.11 13.16
CA ASP A 25 7.91 3.29 14.00
C ASP A 25 7.47 4.57 13.28
N ASP A 26 7.36 5.69 14.01
CA ASP A 26 7.03 7.02 13.48
C ASP A 26 8.23 7.98 13.40
N GLY A 27 9.42 7.51 13.77
CA GLY A 27 10.63 8.34 13.87
C GLY A 27 10.69 9.25 15.11
N TYR A 28 9.67 9.22 15.99
CA TYR A 28 9.56 10.02 17.22
C TYR A 28 9.51 9.18 18.49
N GLY A 29 9.77 7.88 18.38
CA GLY A 29 9.85 6.97 19.51
C GLY A 29 8.61 6.11 19.74
N HIS A 30 7.57 6.25 18.93
CA HIS A 30 6.44 5.31 18.93
C HIS A 30 6.77 4.14 18.00
N THR A 31 6.67 2.93 18.50
CA THR A 31 6.91 1.68 17.76
C THR A 31 5.66 0.81 17.76
N ASP A 32 5.62 -0.15 16.84
CA ASP A 32 4.54 -1.13 16.74
C ASP A 32 3.14 -0.47 16.72
N ILE A 33 2.97 0.54 15.83
CA ILE A 33 1.77 1.36 15.77
C ILE A 33 0.66 0.57 15.08
N PRO A 34 -0.40 0.12 15.81
CA PRO A 34 -1.40 -0.80 15.27
C PRO A 34 -2.38 -0.13 14.32
N ILE A 35 -2.67 -0.85 13.23
CA ILE A 35 -3.82 -0.62 12.36
C ILE A 35 -4.74 -1.83 12.48
N ARG A 36 -5.93 -1.62 13.02
CA ARG A 36 -6.95 -2.65 13.21
C ARG A 36 -8.10 -2.45 12.25
N VAL A 37 -8.53 -3.52 11.62
CA VAL A 37 -9.69 -3.51 10.74
C VAL A 37 -10.65 -4.64 11.08
N LYS A 38 -11.94 -4.30 11.13
CA LYS A 38 -13.04 -5.25 11.20
C LYS A 38 -13.97 -5.06 10.01
N ILE A 39 -14.15 -6.10 9.22
CA ILE A 39 -15.04 -6.12 8.06
C ILE A 39 -16.26 -6.92 8.41
N SER A 40 -17.43 -6.29 8.41
CA SER A 40 -18.71 -6.93 8.63
C SER A 40 -19.45 -7.04 7.30
N VAL A 41 -19.63 -8.26 6.80
CA VAL A 41 -20.34 -8.55 5.55
C VAL A 41 -21.76 -8.98 5.90
N ARG A 42 -22.75 -8.21 5.43
CA ARG A 42 -24.18 -8.43 5.64
C ARG A 42 -24.91 -8.45 4.29
N LYS A 43 -26.17 -8.83 4.27
CA LYS A 43 -27.00 -8.81 3.04
C LYS A 43 -27.17 -7.38 2.48
N GLU A 44 -27.18 -6.40 3.37
CA GLU A 44 -27.41 -4.98 3.05
C GLU A 44 -26.15 -4.25 2.58
N GLY A 45 -24.97 -4.82 2.84
CA GLY A 45 -23.70 -4.17 2.50
C GLY A 45 -22.51 -4.64 3.34
N ILE A 46 -21.42 -3.98 3.12
CA ILE A 46 -20.15 -4.26 3.79
C ILE A 46 -19.75 -3.02 4.60
N GLU A 47 -19.45 -3.23 5.86
CA GLU A 47 -18.92 -2.22 6.76
C GLU A 47 -17.44 -2.52 7.04
N VAL A 48 -16.58 -1.53 6.86
CA VAL A 48 -15.15 -1.58 7.17
C VAL A 48 -14.88 -0.61 8.31
N ASP A 49 -14.64 -1.15 9.49
CA ASP A 49 -14.48 -0.40 10.74
C ASP A 49 -13.02 -0.49 11.22
N PHE A 50 -12.41 0.69 11.42
CA PHE A 50 -11.05 0.84 11.94
C PHE A 50 -11.00 1.17 13.43
N SER A 51 -12.06 0.90 14.16
CA SER A 51 -12.07 1.07 15.63
C SER A 51 -10.97 0.24 16.27
N GLY A 52 -10.21 0.85 17.20
CA GLY A 52 -9.05 0.22 17.84
C GLY A 52 -7.72 0.44 17.12
N THR A 53 -7.69 1.08 15.95
CA THR A 53 -6.47 1.62 15.35
C THR A 53 -5.86 2.69 16.27
N ALA A 54 -4.54 2.81 16.26
CA ALA A 54 -3.81 3.81 17.04
C ALA A 54 -4.38 5.23 16.89
N LYS A 55 -4.19 6.05 17.90
CA LYS A 55 -4.39 7.50 17.79
C LYS A 55 -3.40 8.07 16.78
N GLN A 56 -3.69 9.28 16.26
CA GLN A 56 -2.72 10.00 15.45
C GLN A 56 -1.42 10.20 16.24
N VAL A 57 -0.29 10.07 15.53
CA VAL A 57 1.05 10.14 16.09
C VAL A 57 1.71 11.49 15.79
N GLU A 58 2.84 11.76 16.43
CA GLU A 58 3.61 12.98 16.23
C GLU A 58 4.32 13.02 14.87
N GLY A 59 4.75 11.84 14.40
CA GLY A 59 5.36 11.63 13.09
C GLY A 59 4.39 11.85 11.93
N ASN A 60 4.93 11.84 10.71
CA ASN A 60 4.20 12.16 9.48
C ASN A 60 3.39 10.99 8.87
N LEU A 61 3.22 9.91 9.62
CA LEU A 61 2.53 8.68 9.18
C LEU A 61 1.00 8.79 9.20
N ASN A 62 0.45 9.86 9.78
CA ASN A 62 -1.00 10.00 9.89
C ASN A 62 -1.67 10.06 8.51
N CYS A 63 -2.83 9.43 8.40
CA CYS A 63 -3.55 9.26 7.15
C CYS A 63 -4.92 9.95 7.25
N PRO A 64 -5.25 10.91 6.38
CA PRO A 64 -6.57 11.51 6.35
C PRO A 64 -7.60 10.52 5.76
N MET A 65 -8.85 10.61 6.20
CA MET A 65 -9.94 9.70 5.82
C MET A 65 -10.09 9.46 4.31
N PRO A 66 -9.92 10.43 3.41
CA PRO A 66 -10.00 10.17 1.97
C PRO A 66 -8.93 9.19 1.46
N VAL A 67 -7.72 9.21 2.02
CA VAL A 67 -6.64 8.27 1.65
C VAL A 67 -6.96 6.87 2.19
N THR A 68 -7.45 6.77 3.42
CA THR A 68 -7.94 5.51 3.99
C THR A 68 -9.05 4.92 3.13
N ALA A 69 -10.02 5.73 2.73
CA ALA A 69 -11.09 5.31 1.84
C ALA A 69 -10.55 4.82 0.49
N ALA A 70 -9.58 5.53 -0.11
CA ALA A 70 -8.95 5.11 -1.37
C ALA A 70 -8.26 3.75 -1.25
N ALA A 71 -7.54 3.50 -0.15
CA ALA A 71 -6.88 2.22 0.11
C ALA A 71 -7.89 1.07 0.26
N VAL A 72 -8.97 1.27 1.01
CA VAL A 72 -10.05 0.29 1.17
C VAL A 72 -10.71 0.00 -0.18
N PHE A 73 -11.11 1.04 -0.90
CA PHE A 73 -11.78 0.90 -2.20
C PHE A 73 -10.89 0.23 -3.24
N TYR A 74 -9.58 0.47 -3.21
CA TYR A 74 -8.62 -0.24 -4.04
C TYR A 74 -8.74 -1.75 -3.85
N VAL A 75 -8.75 -2.25 -2.61
CA VAL A 75 -8.86 -3.69 -2.32
C VAL A 75 -10.18 -4.27 -2.84
N PHE A 76 -11.31 -3.61 -2.58
CA PHE A 76 -12.60 -4.06 -3.12
C PHE A 76 -12.64 -4.00 -4.65
N ARG A 77 -11.98 -3.01 -5.25
CA ARG A 77 -11.85 -2.90 -6.71
C ARG A 77 -11.12 -4.09 -7.32
N CYS A 78 -10.11 -4.63 -6.63
CA CYS A 78 -9.39 -5.84 -7.08
C CYS A 78 -10.27 -7.10 -7.12
N LEU A 79 -11.38 -7.12 -6.39
CA LEU A 79 -12.36 -8.22 -6.43
C LEU A 79 -13.38 -8.09 -7.56
N MET A 80 -13.45 -6.93 -8.21
CA MET A 80 -14.43 -6.65 -9.26
C MET A 80 -13.86 -6.99 -10.64
N PRO A 81 -14.73 -7.28 -11.63
CA PRO A 81 -14.29 -7.43 -13.02
C PRO A 81 -13.54 -6.20 -13.54
N ALA A 82 -12.54 -6.40 -14.39
CA ALA A 82 -11.69 -5.33 -14.92
C ALA A 82 -12.50 -4.22 -15.64
N HIS A 83 -13.59 -4.58 -16.30
CA HIS A 83 -14.47 -3.65 -17.02
C HIS A 83 -15.46 -2.87 -16.12
N THR A 84 -15.44 -3.07 -14.80
CA THR A 84 -16.29 -2.30 -13.88
C THR A 84 -15.93 -0.81 -13.96
N PRO A 85 -16.86 0.11 -14.25
CA PRO A 85 -16.56 1.53 -14.33
C PRO A 85 -16.02 2.09 -13.00
N ALA A 86 -14.99 2.93 -13.09
CA ALA A 86 -14.46 3.67 -11.94
C ALA A 86 -15.37 4.89 -11.67
N CYS A 87 -16.37 4.73 -10.83
CA CYS A 87 -17.31 5.80 -10.47
C CYS A 87 -17.83 5.61 -9.04
N HIS A 88 -18.43 6.65 -8.48
CA HIS A 88 -19.00 6.61 -7.12
C HIS A 88 -19.97 5.44 -6.90
N GLY A 89 -20.78 5.12 -7.91
CA GLY A 89 -21.72 3.97 -7.84
C GLY A 89 -21.03 2.60 -7.67
N ALA A 90 -19.74 2.48 -7.97
CA ALA A 90 -18.96 1.27 -7.72
C ALA A 90 -18.58 1.09 -6.24
N LEU A 91 -18.80 2.09 -5.42
CA LEU A 91 -18.45 2.10 -3.99
C LEU A 91 -19.70 2.05 -3.09
N LYS A 92 -20.88 2.15 -3.68
CA LYS A 92 -22.15 1.96 -2.98
C LYS A 92 -22.21 0.55 -2.40
N GLY A 93 -22.55 0.44 -1.15
CA GLY A 93 -22.58 -0.84 -0.42
C GLY A 93 -21.32 -1.15 0.38
N VAL A 94 -20.28 -0.31 0.30
CA VAL A 94 -19.12 -0.37 1.21
C VAL A 94 -19.09 0.91 2.05
N THR A 95 -19.32 0.78 3.33
CA THR A 95 -19.26 1.87 4.30
C THR A 95 -17.95 1.77 5.08
N ILE A 96 -17.29 2.89 5.30
CA ILE A 96 -16.02 2.95 6.02
C ILE A 96 -16.17 3.84 7.24
N SER A 97 -15.72 3.37 8.38
CA SER A 97 -15.68 4.13 9.64
C SER A 97 -14.31 4.05 10.29
N ALA A 98 -13.88 5.16 10.87
CA ALA A 98 -12.68 5.26 11.67
C ALA A 98 -12.83 6.34 12.74
N PRO A 99 -12.34 6.13 13.97
CA PRO A 99 -12.39 7.13 15.02
C PRO A 99 -11.71 8.43 14.59
N GLY A 100 -12.30 9.56 14.91
CA GLY A 100 -11.66 10.87 14.68
C GLY A 100 -10.36 10.99 15.46
N SER A 101 -9.34 11.64 14.87
CA SER A 101 -8.00 11.75 15.44
C SER A 101 -7.31 10.40 15.67
N SER A 102 -7.67 9.39 14.87
CA SER A 102 -6.89 8.17 14.76
C SER A 102 -5.86 8.29 13.64
N LEU A 103 -4.89 7.39 13.62
CA LEU A 103 -3.85 7.28 12.59
C LEU A 103 -4.43 7.27 11.16
N VAL A 104 -5.60 6.67 10.97
CA VAL A 104 -6.27 6.49 9.68
C VAL A 104 -7.44 7.46 9.44
N ASN A 105 -7.68 8.38 10.35
CA ASN A 105 -8.64 9.49 10.23
C ASN A 105 -8.11 10.72 10.97
N ALA A 106 -6.92 11.14 10.56
CA ALA A 106 -6.20 12.23 11.19
C ALA A 106 -6.90 13.57 10.99
N ARG A 107 -6.74 14.43 12.00
CA ARG A 107 -7.24 15.82 12.01
C ARG A 107 -6.06 16.78 12.13
N ALA A 108 -6.20 17.93 11.47
CA ALA A 108 -5.23 19.01 11.59
C ALA A 108 -4.98 19.36 13.09
N PRO A 109 -3.73 19.68 13.45
CA PRO A 109 -2.54 19.92 12.61
C PRO A 109 -1.64 18.69 12.39
N ALA A 110 -2.15 17.47 12.44
CA ALA A 110 -1.35 16.26 12.29
C ALA A 110 -0.54 16.23 10.98
N ALA A 111 0.71 15.81 11.05
CA ALA A 111 1.56 15.63 9.88
C ALA A 111 1.13 14.37 9.11
N VAL A 112 0.92 14.48 7.80
CA VAL A 112 0.28 13.43 6.96
C VAL A 112 1.10 13.05 5.73
N ALA A 113 2.35 13.53 5.59
CA ALA A 113 3.13 13.39 4.36
C ALA A 113 3.37 11.92 3.98
N ALA A 114 3.64 11.05 4.94
CA ALA A 114 3.85 9.63 4.71
C ALA A 114 2.57 8.77 4.88
N GLY A 115 1.46 9.37 5.20
CA GLY A 115 0.17 8.67 5.29
C GLY A 115 -0.25 8.03 3.96
N ASN A 116 0.02 8.70 2.84
CA ASN A 116 -0.21 8.16 1.49
C ASN A 116 0.89 7.18 1.03
N VAL A 117 1.99 7.09 1.74
CA VAL A 117 3.15 6.27 1.37
C VAL A 117 3.18 4.98 2.18
N GLU A 118 3.28 5.11 3.50
CA GLU A 118 3.41 3.99 4.42
C GLU A 118 2.04 3.48 4.88
N THR A 119 1.25 4.37 5.49
CA THR A 119 -0.01 3.98 6.13
C THR A 119 -1.04 3.47 5.13
N SER A 120 -1.13 4.05 3.93
CA SER A 120 -2.04 3.56 2.89
C SER A 120 -1.72 2.14 2.44
N SER A 121 -0.43 1.81 2.30
CA SER A 121 0.03 0.46 1.94
C SER A 121 -0.31 -0.54 3.05
N ARG A 122 -0.12 -0.14 4.30
CA ARG A 122 -0.45 -0.97 5.45
C ARG A 122 -1.95 -1.17 5.64
N ILE A 123 -2.78 -0.15 5.34
CA ILE A 123 -4.25 -0.28 5.30
C ILE A 123 -4.66 -1.35 4.26
N VAL A 124 -4.04 -1.34 3.07
CA VAL A 124 -4.30 -2.36 2.05
C VAL A 124 -3.98 -3.76 2.58
N ASP A 125 -2.81 -3.94 3.19
CA ASP A 125 -2.39 -5.23 3.74
C ASP A 125 -3.35 -5.70 4.86
N ALA A 126 -3.77 -4.80 5.75
CA ALA A 126 -4.72 -5.12 6.81
C ALA A 126 -6.10 -5.53 6.25
N VAL A 127 -6.63 -4.80 5.27
CA VAL A 127 -7.91 -5.13 4.62
C VAL A 127 -7.82 -6.45 3.85
N CYS A 128 -6.72 -6.68 3.12
CA CYS A 128 -6.45 -7.95 2.45
C CYS A 128 -6.36 -9.10 3.45
N GLY A 129 -5.66 -8.91 4.57
CA GLY A 129 -5.53 -9.91 5.64
C GLY A 129 -6.88 -10.28 6.28
N ALA A 130 -7.76 -9.31 6.48
CA ALA A 130 -9.12 -9.56 6.96
C ALA A 130 -9.94 -10.35 5.92
N LEU A 131 -9.93 -9.92 4.66
CA LEU A 131 -10.68 -10.58 3.57
C LEU A 131 -10.11 -11.95 3.19
N ALA A 132 -8.82 -12.21 3.39
CA ALA A 132 -8.21 -13.51 3.18
C ALA A 132 -8.81 -14.59 4.09
N LYS A 133 -9.34 -14.22 5.28
CA LYS A 133 -10.08 -15.14 6.16
C LYS A 133 -11.44 -15.56 5.55
N ALA A 134 -12.05 -14.70 4.74
CA ALA A 134 -13.27 -14.98 4.02
C ALA A 134 -13.02 -15.72 2.70
N LEU A 135 -11.93 -15.37 2.02
CA LEU A 135 -11.58 -15.80 0.67
C LEU A 135 -10.09 -16.21 0.60
N PRO A 136 -9.67 -17.31 1.25
CA PRO A 136 -8.26 -17.64 1.49
C PRO A 136 -7.43 -17.80 0.21
N ASN A 137 -8.04 -18.16 -0.93
CA ASN A 137 -7.34 -18.35 -2.19
C ASN A 137 -7.40 -17.15 -3.14
N ARG A 138 -7.93 -16.01 -2.69
CA ARG A 138 -8.12 -14.82 -3.53
C ARG A 138 -7.10 -13.71 -3.26
N PHE A 139 -6.41 -13.78 -2.15
CA PHE A 139 -5.44 -12.78 -1.74
C PHE A 139 -4.04 -13.38 -1.65
N ALA A 140 -3.05 -12.63 -2.13
CA ALA A 140 -1.65 -12.94 -1.93
C ALA A 140 -1.21 -12.54 -0.52
N ALA A 141 -0.06 -13.04 -0.09
CA ALA A 141 0.63 -12.53 1.09
C ALA A 141 1.02 -11.06 0.89
N ALA A 142 1.32 -10.36 1.99
CA ALA A 142 1.77 -8.97 1.95
C ALA A 142 3.01 -8.81 1.03
N SER A 143 3.08 -7.67 0.35
CA SER A 143 4.23 -7.26 -0.46
C SER A 143 5.31 -6.62 0.41
N GLN A 144 6.20 -5.80 -0.18
CA GLN A 144 7.21 -5.05 0.61
C GLN A 144 6.61 -4.10 1.66
N GLY A 145 5.31 -3.79 1.58
CA GLY A 145 4.56 -3.05 2.61
C GLY A 145 4.83 -1.55 2.68
N THR A 146 5.61 -0.99 1.78
CA THR A 146 5.98 0.43 1.71
C THR A 146 6.07 0.91 0.27
N MET A 147 6.07 2.21 0.05
CA MET A 147 6.54 2.82 -1.18
C MET A 147 8.02 3.17 -1.00
N ASN A 148 8.93 2.45 -1.66
CA ASN A 148 10.37 2.68 -1.54
C ASN A 148 10.77 4.00 -2.24
N ASN A 149 10.38 5.12 -1.65
CA ASN A 149 10.62 6.45 -2.21
C ASN A 149 12.06 6.88 -2.04
N LEU A 150 12.63 7.38 -3.13
CA LEU A 150 13.96 7.98 -3.18
C LEU A 150 13.81 9.43 -3.62
N ALA A 151 14.29 10.35 -2.77
CA ALA A 151 14.38 11.76 -3.10
C ALA A 151 15.85 12.19 -2.97
N MET A 152 16.38 12.84 -3.98
CA MET A 152 17.74 13.38 -3.98
C MET A 152 17.81 14.61 -4.87
N GLY A 153 18.83 15.44 -4.64
CA GLY A 153 18.99 16.66 -5.42
C GLY A 153 20.24 17.45 -5.03
N ARG A 154 20.48 18.51 -5.76
CA ARG A 154 21.55 19.48 -5.50
C ARG A 154 20.95 20.87 -5.43
N ARG A 155 21.38 21.68 -4.47
CA ARG A 155 21.02 23.10 -4.36
C ARG A 155 22.00 23.97 -5.13
N GLY A 156 21.56 25.17 -5.51
CA GLY A 156 22.40 26.18 -6.16
C GLY A 156 21.95 26.51 -7.59
N PRO A 157 22.74 27.33 -8.34
CA PRO A 157 22.36 27.83 -9.66
C PRO A 157 22.15 26.73 -10.71
N GLN A 158 22.80 25.59 -10.55
CA GLN A 158 22.64 24.39 -11.38
C GLN A 158 21.98 23.27 -10.58
N GLY A 159 21.06 23.66 -9.70
CA GLY A 159 20.32 22.72 -8.87
C GLY A 159 19.42 21.81 -9.68
N TRP A 160 19.19 20.62 -9.15
CA TRP A 160 18.29 19.63 -9.71
C TRP A 160 17.63 18.83 -8.59
N ASP A 161 16.43 18.34 -8.86
CA ASP A 161 15.69 17.45 -7.97
C ASP A 161 15.28 16.20 -8.73
N TYR A 162 15.40 15.08 -8.06
CA TYR A 162 14.94 13.78 -8.56
C TYR A 162 14.13 13.07 -7.50
N TYR A 163 13.00 12.50 -7.92
CA TYR A 163 12.14 11.68 -7.09
C TYR A 163 11.70 10.44 -7.84
N GLU A 164 11.77 9.29 -7.19
CA GLU A 164 11.36 8.01 -7.75
C GLU A 164 10.81 7.10 -6.65
N THR A 165 9.81 6.30 -6.98
CA THR A 165 9.39 5.16 -6.17
C THR A 165 9.97 3.88 -6.78
N LEU A 166 10.79 3.17 -6.02
CA LEU A 166 11.43 1.93 -6.47
C LEU A 166 10.51 0.74 -6.24
N ALA A 167 10.48 -0.19 -7.20
CA ALA A 167 9.76 -1.43 -7.06
C ALA A 167 10.37 -2.34 -5.97
N GLY A 168 9.52 -3.16 -5.37
CA GLY A 168 9.93 -4.20 -4.41
C GLY A 168 9.52 -5.60 -4.85
N GLY A 169 9.29 -6.50 -3.91
CA GLY A 169 8.78 -7.83 -4.14
C GLY A 169 7.28 -7.93 -3.84
N MET A 170 6.55 -8.65 -4.67
CA MET A 170 5.15 -8.99 -4.40
C MET A 170 5.06 -10.21 -3.47
N GLY A 171 4.03 -10.27 -2.65
CA GLY A 171 3.69 -11.47 -1.90
C GLY A 171 3.36 -12.66 -2.81
N ALA A 172 3.58 -13.87 -2.30
CA ALA A 172 3.19 -15.09 -2.99
C ALA A 172 1.67 -15.30 -2.95
N ALA A 173 1.10 -15.84 -4.00
CA ALA A 173 -0.28 -16.31 -4.02
C ALA A 173 -0.38 -17.77 -3.52
N HIS A 174 -1.61 -18.30 -3.45
CA HIS A 174 -1.86 -19.66 -2.95
C HIS A 174 -1.30 -20.75 -3.88
N ASP A 175 -1.03 -20.44 -5.13
CA ASP A 175 -0.64 -21.36 -6.21
C ASP A 175 0.63 -20.94 -6.96
N CYS A 176 1.22 -19.79 -6.64
CA CYS A 176 2.43 -19.33 -7.33
C CYS A 176 3.29 -18.39 -6.48
N ASN A 177 4.56 -18.33 -6.88
CA ASN A 177 5.51 -17.39 -6.28
C ASN A 177 5.17 -15.92 -6.59
N GLY A 178 5.50 -15.04 -5.67
CA GLY A 178 5.45 -13.60 -5.88
C GLY A 178 6.44 -13.15 -6.95
N ARG A 179 6.09 -12.07 -7.66
CA ARG A 179 6.96 -11.50 -8.71
C ARG A 179 7.98 -10.55 -8.09
N SER A 180 9.22 -10.67 -8.56
CA SER A 180 10.32 -9.79 -8.14
C SER A 180 10.29 -8.45 -8.87
N ALA A 181 10.79 -7.39 -8.24
CA ALA A 181 10.95 -6.05 -8.81
C ALA A 181 9.65 -5.50 -9.41
N ARG A 182 8.56 -5.61 -8.70
CA ARG A 182 7.23 -5.13 -9.13
C ARG A 182 6.66 -4.11 -8.16
N HIS A 183 6.05 -3.08 -8.70
CA HIS A 183 5.14 -2.23 -7.94
C HIS A 183 3.87 -3.00 -7.61
N SER A 184 3.34 -2.77 -6.42
CA SER A 184 2.14 -3.45 -5.92
C SER A 184 1.23 -2.49 -5.15
N HIS A 185 -0.05 -2.82 -5.08
CA HIS A 185 -1.06 -2.10 -4.31
C HIS A 185 -1.12 -0.60 -4.62
N MET A 186 -0.84 0.25 -3.65
CA MET A 186 -0.92 1.72 -3.79
C MET A 186 0.20 2.32 -4.65
N THR A 187 1.18 1.52 -5.08
CA THR A 187 2.22 1.95 -6.02
C THR A 187 1.86 1.52 -7.44
N ASN A 188 1.76 2.47 -8.36
CA ASN A 188 1.45 2.20 -9.77
C ASN A 188 2.36 3.04 -10.68
N THR A 189 3.67 2.86 -10.51
CA THR A 189 4.70 3.53 -11.29
C THR A 189 5.59 2.51 -12.00
N LEU A 190 6.51 2.99 -12.81
CA LEU A 190 7.60 2.20 -13.38
C LEU A 190 8.91 2.77 -12.86
N ASN A 191 9.92 1.92 -12.71
CA ASN A 191 11.26 2.41 -12.40
C ASN A 191 11.83 3.18 -13.59
N THR A 192 12.47 4.31 -13.32
CA THR A 192 13.10 5.13 -14.36
C THR A 192 14.21 4.34 -15.03
N PRO A 193 14.24 4.25 -16.37
CA PRO A 193 15.35 3.64 -17.11
C PRO A 193 16.68 4.30 -16.76
N VAL A 194 17.73 3.48 -16.72
CA VAL A 194 19.09 3.94 -16.34
C VAL A 194 19.56 5.06 -17.27
N GLU A 195 19.36 4.89 -18.57
CA GLU A 195 19.77 5.83 -19.61
C GLU A 195 19.09 7.20 -19.43
N VAL A 196 17.80 7.20 -19.14
CA VAL A 196 17.03 8.45 -18.92
C VAL A 196 17.58 9.19 -17.71
N LEU A 197 17.93 8.46 -16.65
CA LEU A 197 18.45 9.06 -15.44
C LEU A 197 19.84 9.66 -15.67
N GLU A 198 20.76 8.92 -16.30
CA GLU A 198 22.12 9.35 -16.57
C GLU A 198 22.20 10.48 -17.60
N LEU A 199 21.22 10.60 -18.52
CA LEU A 199 21.14 11.70 -19.47
C LEU A 199 20.66 13.02 -18.85
N ASN A 200 19.79 12.95 -17.84
CA ASN A 200 19.15 14.13 -17.29
C ASN A 200 19.74 14.64 -15.98
N TYR A 201 20.53 13.81 -15.29
CA TYR A 201 21.08 14.12 -13.99
C TYR A 201 22.58 13.78 -13.92
N PRO A 202 23.40 14.49 -13.14
CA PRO A 202 24.80 14.18 -12.94
C PRO A 202 24.99 12.95 -12.04
N LEU A 203 24.39 11.85 -12.46
CA LEU A 203 24.35 10.58 -11.75
C LEU A 203 24.82 9.46 -12.66
N ARG A 204 25.35 8.41 -12.07
CA ARG A 204 25.62 7.14 -12.73
C ARG A 204 25.02 6.00 -11.93
N ILE A 205 24.37 5.07 -12.59
CA ILE A 205 23.86 3.84 -11.98
C ILE A 205 24.94 2.76 -12.07
N GLU A 206 25.59 2.49 -10.95
CA GLU A 206 26.65 1.47 -10.89
C GLU A 206 26.09 0.05 -10.85
N ARG A 207 24.87 -0.09 -10.31
CA ARG A 207 24.19 -1.37 -10.22
C ARG A 207 22.69 -1.20 -10.21
N TYR A 208 22.02 -1.98 -11.05
CA TYR A 208 20.57 -2.18 -11.01
C TYR A 208 20.31 -3.68 -11.19
N ALA A 209 19.88 -4.36 -10.13
CA ALA A 209 19.76 -5.81 -10.11
C ALA A 209 18.66 -6.27 -9.16
N ILE A 210 18.17 -7.48 -9.36
CA ILE A 210 17.31 -8.17 -8.38
C ILE A 210 18.13 -8.48 -7.12
N ARG A 211 17.59 -8.17 -5.94
CA ARG A 211 18.15 -8.56 -4.64
C ARG A 211 17.80 -10.02 -4.36
N GLN A 212 18.55 -10.92 -4.99
CA GLN A 212 18.30 -12.35 -4.90
C GLN A 212 18.23 -12.84 -3.45
N GLY A 213 17.23 -13.68 -3.17
CA GLY A 213 17.05 -14.26 -1.86
C GLY A 213 16.33 -13.38 -0.83
N SER A 214 15.87 -12.17 -1.21
CA SER A 214 15.18 -11.26 -0.29
C SER A 214 13.68 -11.51 -0.14
N GLY A 215 13.08 -12.31 -1.01
CA GLY A 215 11.66 -12.69 -0.91
C GLY A 215 11.37 -13.58 0.30
N GLY A 216 10.20 -13.38 0.91
CA GLY A 216 9.74 -14.15 2.06
C GLY A 216 9.64 -15.64 1.75
N LYS A 217 9.94 -16.48 2.75
CA LYS A 217 9.86 -17.94 2.65
C LYS A 217 8.45 -18.44 2.94
N GLY A 218 8.02 -19.50 2.26
CA GLY A 218 6.73 -20.15 2.45
C GLY A 218 6.60 -21.35 1.52
N GLN A 219 5.40 -21.90 1.41
CA GLN A 219 5.08 -22.94 0.41
C GLN A 219 5.38 -22.42 -1.00
N PHE A 220 4.94 -21.19 -1.29
CA PHE A 220 5.38 -20.40 -2.41
C PHE A 220 6.18 -19.21 -1.89
N ARG A 221 7.20 -18.82 -2.61
CA ARG A 221 8.13 -17.79 -2.19
C ARG A 221 7.65 -16.40 -2.61
N GLY A 222 7.79 -15.41 -1.75
CA GLY A 222 7.62 -14.01 -2.11
C GLY A 222 8.65 -13.56 -3.15
N GLY A 223 8.31 -12.54 -3.93
CA GLY A 223 9.21 -11.93 -4.90
C GLY A 223 10.38 -11.19 -4.26
N ASP A 224 11.52 -11.19 -4.94
CA ASP A 224 12.71 -10.46 -4.51
C ASP A 224 12.59 -8.95 -4.79
N GLY A 225 13.20 -8.14 -3.94
CA GLY A 225 13.34 -6.70 -4.14
C GLY A 225 14.43 -6.35 -5.15
N VAL A 226 14.85 -5.07 -5.18
CA VAL A 226 15.88 -4.56 -6.08
C VAL A 226 17.07 -3.99 -5.30
N ILE A 227 18.21 -3.95 -5.97
CA ILE A 227 19.40 -3.17 -5.58
C ILE A 227 19.58 -2.13 -6.66
N ARG A 228 19.64 -0.85 -6.27
CA ARG A 228 19.99 0.24 -7.15
C ARG A 228 21.07 1.09 -6.49
N ARG A 229 22.27 1.15 -7.10
CA ARG A 229 23.42 1.90 -6.58
C ARG A 229 23.66 3.10 -7.47
N TYR A 230 23.69 4.25 -6.86
CA TYR A 230 23.94 5.53 -7.50
C TYR A 230 25.34 6.04 -7.17
N ARG A 231 26.00 6.65 -8.15
CA ARG A 231 27.19 7.47 -7.98
C ARG A 231 26.86 8.88 -8.40
N PHE A 232 27.11 9.86 -7.53
CA PHE A 232 27.06 11.27 -7.88
C PHE A 232 28.34 11.63 -8.63
N LEU A 233 28.21 12.28 -9.79
CA LEU A 233 29.33 12.65 -10.66
C LEU A 233 29.89 14.03 -10.33
N GLU A 234 29.07 14.86 -9.67
CA GLU A 234 29.42 16.19 -9.19
C GLU A 234 29.14 16.28 -7.69
N GLY A 235 30.10 16.81 -6.93
CA GLY A 235 30.00 17.07 -5.50
C GLY A 235 29.82 18.57 -5.20
#